data_126e9de7497ae05d60732c9ad983bc88
#
_entry.id   126e9de7497ae05d60732c9ad983bc88
#
_cell.length_a   1.000
_cell.length_b   1.000
_cell.length_c   1.000
_cell.angle_alpha   90.00
_cell.angle_beta   90.00
_cell.angle_gamma   90.00
#
_symmetry.space_group_name_H-M   'P 1'
#
loop_
_entity.id
_entity.type
_entity.pdbx_description
1 polymer ?
#
loop_
_entity_poly.entity_id
_entity_poly.type
_entity_poly.pdbx_seq_one_letter_code
_entity_poly.pdbx_strand_id
1 'polypeptide(L)'
;GDVYKRQAIGKSENMVCVASDALAMAHLTRNVIYLKDGDFASLNRDSITIWDRSGQRVNREAITVSSAPSLIDKSGYRHFMEKEIHEQPDAIAHTLSAMRESSSIEEKLADVSNLVILAAGTSHYAGQIGRYWFEHLAGLPVSVEVASEYRYRHPAHEKGGAALAISQSGESLDTLMAMRHASKLGLKSVGIVNVPESTIAREADFVLPTRAGPEIGVASTKAFTAQLTVLFSLATRLGLKRGHLTAAQVDIYETILRGLPGAVGQAISQFESVRTVSQYLKRAESCLFLGRGLLYPLSLEAALKLKELSYIHAEGFAAGEMKHGPIALIEDGLPVICLLDDHELSTKTISNLKEAEARGADIILISTQSAAEKVDFAKHEIVIEDCNPVISPVVLAIPAQILAYLTAVEKGTDVDQPRNLAKSVTVE
;
A
#
# COMPACT_ATOMS: atom_id res chain seq x y z
N GLY A 1 -29.28 -7.38 8.09
CA GLY A 1 -27.93 -6.91 7.85
C GLY A 1 -27.24 -7.73 6.80
N ASP A 2 -26.35 -7.12 6.04
CA ASP A 2 -25.57 -7.80 5.00
C ASP A 2 -24.78 -8.95 5.59
N VAL A 3 -24.85 -10.10 4.98
CA VAL A 3 -24.23 -11.37 5.44
C VAL A 3 -22.71 -11.27 5.55
N TYR A 4 -22.10 -10.27 4.94
CA TYR A 4 -20.65 -10.07 4.85
C TYR A 4 -20.09 -8.88 5.65
N LYS A 5 -20.95 -8.09 6.32
CA LYS A 5 -20.46 -7.03 7.20
C LYS A 5 -20.07 -7.62 8.54
N ARG A 6 -18.79 -7.68 8.81
CA ARG A 6 -18.29 -8.03 10.13
C ARG A 6 -18.72 -6.97 11.11
N GLN A 7 -19.25 -7.43 12.24
CA GLN A 7 -19.70 -6.57 13.30
C GLN A 7 -18.80 -6.78 14.51
N ALA A 8 -18.28 -5.67 14.99
CA ALA A 8 -17.62 -5.59 16.27
C ALA A 8 -18.59 -4.94 17.27
N ILE A 9 -18.68 -5.52 18.46
CA ILE A 9 -19.50 -5.00 19.54
C ILE A 9 -18.58 -4.36 20.55
N GLY A 10 -18.72 -3.05 20.76
CA GLY A 10 -18.03 -2.31 21.80
C GLY A 10 -18.89 -2.23 23.07
N LYS A 11 -18.28 -2.47 24.23
CA LYS A 11 -18.93 -2.36 25.53
C LYS A 11 -18.17 -1.42 26.45
N SER A 12 -18.86 -0.46 27.04
CA SER A 12 -18.40 0.33 28.17
C SER A 12 -19.38 0.18 29.35
N GLU A 13 -19.12 0.86 30.47
CA GLU A 13 -19.97 0.79 31.67
C GLU A 13 -21.43 1.18 31.39
N ASN A 14 -21.66 2.14 30.51
CA ASN A 14 -22.98 2.72 30.29
C ASN A 14 -23.50 2.61 28.83
N MET A 15 -22.76 1.92 27.95
CA MET A 15 -23.09 1.90 26.53
C MET A 15 -22.63 0.60 25.87
N VAL A 16 -23.45 0.14 24.93
CA VAL A 16 -23.10 -0.89 23.95
C VAL A 16 -23.23 -0.29 22.57
N CYS A 17 -22.22 -0.41 21.75
CA CYS A 17 -22.18 0.08 20.37
C CYS A 17 -21.80 -1.03 19.39
N VAL A 18 -22.15 -0.87 18.14
CA VAL A 18 -21.83 -1.81 17.06
C VAL A 18 -21.24 -1.04 15.89
N ALA A 19 -20.18 -1.55 15.35
CA ALA A 19 -19.58 -1.03 14.13
C ALA A 19 -18.99 -2.16 13.29
N SER A 20 -18.68 -1.86 12.04
CA SER A 20 -17.96 -2.80 11.16
C SER A 20 -16.47 -2.90 11.50
N ASP A 21 -15.92 -1.90 12.21
CA ASP A 21 -14.51 -1.83 12.61
C ASP A 21 -14.39 -1.27 14.03
N ALA A 22 -13.44 -1.79 14.80
CA ALA A 22 -13.14 -1.33 16.15
C ALA A 22 -12.68 0.14 16.20
N LEU A 23 -12.02 0.65 15.17
CA LEU A 23 -11.59 2.04 15.08
C LEU A 23 -12.76 3.02 15.13
N ALA A 24 -13.89 2.67 14.51
CA ALA A 24 -15.11 3.50 14.57
C ALA A 24 -15.67 3.67 16.00
N MET A 25 -15.31 2.78 16.92
CA MET A 25 -15.74 2.80 18.31
C MET A 25 -14.63 3.21 19.30
N ALA A 26 -13.43 3.44 18.82
CA ALA A 26 -12.25 3.64 19.69
C ALA A 26 -12.36 4.87 20.62
N HIS A 27 -13.15 5.88 20.24
CA HIS A 27 -13.47 7.05 21.08
C HIS A 27 -14.54 6.76 22.14
N LEU A 28 -15.28 5.63 22.04
CA LEU A 28 -16.35 5.22 22.93
C LEU A 28 -15.91 4.13 23.90
N THR A 29 -15.18 3.15 23.41
CA THR A 29 -14.67 2.03 24.21
C THR A 29 -13.49 1.34 23.55
N ARG A 30 -12.61 0.75 24.38
CA ARG A 30 -11.49 -0.07 23.93
C ARG A 30 -11.80 -1.58 24.05
N ASN A 31 -12.89 -1.95 24.72
CA ASN A 31 -13.29 -3.34 24.90
C ASN A 31 -14.21 -3.75 23.75
N VAL A 32 -13.72 -4.60 22.87
CA VAL A 32 -14.39 -4.98 21.63
C VAL A 32 -14.55 -6.50 21.56
N ILE A 33 -15.74 -6.95 21.22
CA ILE A 33 -16.09 -8.34 20.95
C ILE A 33 -16.26 -8.48 19.44
N TYR A 34 -15.44 -9.32 18.78
CA TYR A 34 -15.59 -9.63 17.37
C TYR A 34 -16.53 -10.83 17.19
N LEU A 35 -17.53 -10.68 16.34
CA LEU A 35 -18.42 -11.77 15.95
C LEU A 35 -17.74 -12.67 14.91
N LYS A 36 -18.05 -13.96 14.94
CA LYS A 36 -17.64 -14.93 13.90
C LYS A 36 -18.69 -14.97 12.79
N ASP A 37 -18.29 -15.49 11.63
CA ASP A 37 -19.21 -15.68 10.49
C ASP A 37 -20.40 -16.58 10.91
N GLY A 38 -21.62 -16.05 10.78
CA GLY A 38 -22.84 -16.72 11.19
C GLY A 38 -23.26 -16.49 12.63
N ASP A 39 -22.51 -15.72 13.41
CA ASP A 39 -22.95 -15.29 14.74
C ASP A 39 -24.10 -14.27 14.60
N PHE A 40 -24.99 -14.32 15.55
CA PHE A 40 -26.11 -13.39 15.70
C PHE A 40 -26.13 -12.90 17.15
N ALA A 41 -26.31 -11.60 17.36
CA ALA A 41 -26.26 -11.00 18.68
C ALA A 41 -27.49 -10.16 18.98
N SER A 42 -28.00 -10.28 20.21
CA SER A 42 -28.98 -9.36 20.80
C SER A 42 -28.28 -8.45 21.81
N LEU A 43 -28.47 -7.17 21.65
CA LEU A 43 -27.80 -6.13 22.43
C LEU A 43 -28.82 -5.31 23.20
N ASN A 44 -28.65 -5.22 24.50
CA ASN A 44 -29.34 -4.27 25.36
C ASN A 44 -28.29 -3.44 26.09
N ARG A 45 -28.69 -2.34 26.69
CA ARG A 45 -27.81 -1.45 27.46
C ARG A 45 -26.90 -2.21 28.45
N ASP A 46 -27.47 -3.23 29.10
CA ASP A 46 -26.84 -3.94 30.22
C ASP A 46 -26.39 -5.37 29.85
N SER A 47 -26.78 -5.87 28.66
CA SER A 47 -26.51 -7.26 28.28
C SER A 47 -26.18 -7.45 26.81
N ILE A 48 -25.25 -8.36 26.53
CA ILE A 48 -24.90 -8.85 25.21
C ILE A 48 -25.15 -10.37 25.24
N THR A 49 -25.97 -10.85 24.31
CA THR A 49 -26.16 -12.30 24.13
C THR A 49 -25.84 -12.66 22.70
N ILE A 50 -24.96 -13.63 22.49
CA ILE A 50 -24.48 -14.05 21.17
C ILE A 50 -24.86 -15.52 20.97
N TRP A 51 -25.36 -15.85 19.79
CA TRP A 51 -25.63 -17.18 19.31
C TRP A 51 -24.80 -17.46 18.06
N ASP A 52 -24.33 -18.67 17.93
CA ASP A 52 -23.65 -19.13 16.72
C ASP A 52 -24.65 -19.51 15.61
N ARG A 53 -24.11 -19.93 14.47
CA ARG A 53 -24.89 -20.34 13.28
C ARG A 53 -25.86 -21.50 13.60
N SER A 54 -25.59 -22.30 14.60
CA SER A 54 -26.49 -23.41 15.04
C SER A 54 -27.59 -22.95 16.00
N GLY A 55 -27.59 -21.66 16.40
CA GLY A 55 -28.52 -21.11 17.39
C GLY A 55 -28.12 -21.40 18.84
N GLN A 56 -26.93 -21.93 19.08
CA GLN A 56 -26.43 -22.13 20.43
C GLN A 56 -25.86 -20.84 21.00
N ARG A 57 -26.17 -20.58 22.27
CA ARG A 57 -25.60 -19.44 22.99
C ARG A 57 -24.09 -19.66 23.18
N VAL A 58 -23.30 -18.71 22.72
CA VAL A 58 -21.83 -18.73 22.77
C VAL A 58 -21.30 -17.51 23.50
N ASN A 59 -20.15 -17.66 24.13
CA ASN A 59 -19.39 -16.54 24.67
C ASN A 59 -18.25 -16.22 23.72
N ARG A 60 -18.13 -14.95 23.37
CA ARG A 60 -17.00 -14.39 22.60
C ARG A 60 -16.19 -13.52 23.52
N GLU A 61 -14.89 -13.74 23.52
CA GLU A 61 -13.96 -13.01 24.39
C GLU A 61 -13.87 -11.54 23.95
N ALA A 62 -13.90 -10.63 24.93
CA ALA A 62 -13.67 -9.22 24.69
C ALA A 62 -12.17 -8.96 24.63
N ILE A 63 -11.73 -8.28 23.58
CA ILE A 63 -10.33 -7.91 23.35
C ILE A 63 -10.19 -6.41 23.62
N THR A 64 -9.13 -6.03 24.33
CA THR A 64 -8.79 -4.61 24.51
C THR A 64 -7.97 -4.14 23.31
N VAL A 65 -8.56 -3.25 22.49
CA VAL A 65 -7.90 -2.70 21.29
C VAL A 65 -6.87 -1.65 21.70
N SER A 66 -5.68 -1.72 21.12
CA SER A 66 -4.52 -0.89 21.47
C SER A 66 -4.60 0.56 20.97
N SER A 67 -5.54 0.90 20.08
CA SER A 67 -5.65 2.23 19.48
C SER A 67 -6.05 3.29 20.51
N ALA A 68 -5.18 4.27 20.72
CA ALA A 68 -5.51 5.41 21.57
C ALA A 68 -6.38 6.43 20.81
N PRO A 69 -7.39 7.05 21.44
CA PRO A 69 -8.24 8.07 20.81
C PRO A 69 -7.47 9.25 20.22
N SER A 70 -6.33 9.60 20.81
CA SER A 70 -5.42 10.66 20.34
C SER A 70 -4.80 10.38 18.96
N LEU A 71 -4.74 9.12 18.53
CA LEU A 71 -4.23 8.74 17.21
C LEU A 71 -5.24 9.01 16.09
N ILE A 72 -6.51 9.23 16.43
CA ILE A 72 -7.62 9.45 15.49
C ILE A 72 -7.90 10.96 15.27
N ASP A 73 -7.13 11.84 15.88
CA ASP A 73 -7.24 13.29 15.69
C ASP A 73 -6.38 13.76 14.51
N LYS A 74 -6.82 14.82 13.82
CA LYS A 74 -6.07 15.45 12.72
C LYS A 74 -4.78 16.14 13.17
N SER A 75 -4.58 16.34 14.46
CA SER A 75 -3.35 16.91 15.05
C SER A 75 -2.92 18.25 14.42
N GLY A 76 -3.89 19.09 14.06
CA GLY A 76 -3.67 20.40 13.43
C GLY A 76 -3.57 20.40 11.90
N TYR A 77 -3.52 19.24 11.26
CA TYR A 77 -3.57 19.13 9.80
C TYR A 77 -4.99 19.38 9.28
N ARG A 78 -5.08 19.85 8.04
CA ARG A 78 -6.37 20.12 7.40
C ARG A 78 -7.14 18.82 7.11
N HIS A 79 -6.43 17.78 6.67
CA HIS A 79 -6.99 16.49 6.28
C HIS A 79 -6.23 15.34 6.95
N PHE A 80 -6.88 14.18 7.13
CA PHE A 80 -6.20 12.97 7.61
C PHE A 80 -5.10 12.53 6.67
N MET A 81 -5.34 12.56 5.36
CA MET A 81 -4.32 12.19 4.37
C MET A 81 -3.06 13.05 4.50
N GLU A 82 -3.18 14.36 4.73
CA GLU A 82 -2.02 15.24 4.95
C GLU A 82 -1.21 14.82 6.18
N LYS A 83 -1.90 14.57 7.31
CA LYS A 83 -1.29 14.02 8.52
C LYS A 83 -0.57 12.70 8.23
N GLU A 84 -1.25 11.77 7.55
CA GLU A 84 -0.75 10.44 7.23
C GLU A 84 0.46 10.46 6.29
N ILE A 85 0.54 11.43 5.38
CA ILE A 85 1.76 11.70 4.59
C ILE A 85 2.92 12.10 5.51
N HIS A 86 2.68 12.99 6.47
CA HIS A 86 3.71 13.46 7.40
C HIS A 86 4.11 12.41 8.44
N GLU A 87 3.26 11.45 8.75
CA GLU A 87 3.54 10.34 9.67
C GLU A 87 4.41 9.22 9.07
N GLN A 88 4.70 9.25 7.76
CA GLN A 88 5.39 8.14 7.09
C GLN A 88 6.79 7.83 7.65
N PRO A 89 7.64 8.81 8.04
CA PRO A 89 8.92 8.50 8.68
C PRO A 89 8.75 7.66 9.95
N ASP A 90 7.81 8.02 10.82
CA ASP A 90 7.52 7.29 12.06
C ASP A 90 6.91 5.91 11.77
N ALA A 91 5.97 5.84 10.82
CA ALA A 91 5.36 4.59 10.39
C ALA A 91 6.41 3.60 9.89
N ILE A 92 7.37 4.04 9.08
CA ILE A 92 8.48 3.22 8.58
C ILE A 92 9.39 2.77 9.75
N ALA A 93 9.72 3.67 10.67
CA ALA A 93 10.53 3.32 11.85
C ALA A 93 9.86 2.25 12.72
N HIS A 94 8.55 2.38 12.97
CA HIS A 94 7.77 1.37 13.70
C HIS A 94 7.69 0.05 12.94
N THR A 95 7.52 0.09 11.61
CA THR A 95 7.54 -1.10 10.76
C THR A 95 8.87 -1.84 10.83
N LEU A 96 9.99 -1.12 10.76
CA LEU A 96 11.32 -1.71 10.88
C LEU A 96 11.54 -2.35 12.26
N SER A 97 11.01 -1.73 13.33
CA SER A 97 11.05 -2.34 14.69
C SER A 97 10.24 -3.64 14.72
N ALA A 98 9.02 -3.63 14.17
CA ALA A 98 8.18 -4.83 14.11
C ALA A 98 8.83 -5.96 13.32
N MET A 99 9.52 -5.65 12.23
CA MET A 99 10.23 -6.64 11.41
C MET A 99 11.39 -7.29 12.20
N ARG A 100 12.06 -6.57 13.09
CA ARG A 100 13.11 -7.16 13.95
C ARG A 100 12.54 -8.13 14.98
N GLU A 101 11.36 -7.84 15.52
CA GLU A 101 10.66 -8.71 16.45
C GLU A 101 10.16 -10.00 15.78
N SER A 102 9.87 -9.95 14.47
CA SER A 102 9.33 -11.07 13.67
C SER A 102 10.43 -11.95 13.04
N SER A 103 11.58 -12.10 13.69
CA SER A 103 12.83 -12.65 13.13
C SER A 103 12.86 -14.16 12.86
N SER A 104 11.74 -14.86 12.78
CA SER A 104 11.71 -16.30 12.49
C SER A 104 10.93 -16.67 11.21
N ILE A 105 10.32 -15.71 10.55
CA ILE A 105 9.47 -16.00 9.37
C ILE A 105 10.30 -16.37 8.15
N GLU A 106 11.47 -15.76 8.00
CA GLU A 106 12.42 -16.08 6.93
C GLU A 106 12.92 -17.52 6.98
N GLU A 107 13.02 -18.12 8.18
CA GLU A 107 13.39 -19.53 8.33
C GLU A 107 12.28 -20.45 7.80
N LYS A 108 11.03 -20.06 8.02
CA LYS A 108 9.86 -20.85 7.61
C LYS A 108 9.56 -20.73 6.12
N LEU A 109 10.06 -19.66 5.48
CA LEU A 109 9.91 -19.38 4.06
C LEU A 109 11.18 -19.67 3.24
N ALA A 110 12.29 -20.07 3.88
CA ALA A 110 13.57 -20.29 3.20
C ALA A 110 13.47 -21.31 2.06
N ASP A 111 12.72 -22.39 2.26
CA ASP A 111 12.62 -23.52 1.33
C ASP A 111 11.40 -23.44 0.40
N VAL A 112 10.66 -22.32 0.38
CA VAL A 112 9.50 -22.21 -0.53
C VAL A 112 9.97 -22.17 -1.97
N SER A 113 9.27 -22.91 -2.85
CA SER A 113 9.60 -23.01 -4.28
C SER A 113 9.25 -21.72 -5.04
N ASN A 114 8.14 -21.10 -4.68
CA ASN A 114 7.61 -19.88 -5.31
C ASN A 114 6.72 -19.10 -4.33
N LEU A 115 6.53 -17.82 -4.63
CA LEU A 115 5.66 -16.94 -3.86
C LEU A 115 4.53 -16.40 -4.75
N VAL A 116 3.29 -16.46 -4.24
CA VAL A 116 2.13 -15.83 -4.88
C VAL A 116 1.69 -14.67 -4.00
N ILE A 117 1.77 -13.45 -4.51
CA ILE A 117 1.30 -12.25 -3.79
C ILE A 117 -0.14 -11.98 -4.17
N LEU A 118 -1.02 -11.91 -3.16
CA LEU A 118 -2.46 -11.73 -3.29
C LEU A 118 -2.87 -10.39 -2.69
N ALA A 119 -3.34 -9.48 -3.51
CA ALA A 119 -3.70 -8.13 -3.05
C ALA A 119 -4.66 -7.44 -4.02
N ALA A 120 -5.21 -6.29 -3.60
CA ALA A 120 -6.03 -5.40 -4.39
C ALA A 120 -5.54 -3.95 -4.27
N GLY A 121 -5.80 -3.11 -5.29
CA GLY A 121 -5.52 -1.69 -5.28
C GLY A 121 -4.06 -1.35 -4.96
N THR A 122 -3.85 -0.38 -4.09
CA THR A 122 -2.53 0.08 -3.61
C THR A 122 -1.64 -1.06 -3.10
N SER A 123 -2.22 -2.02 -2.36
CA SER A 123 -1.46 -3.19 -1.87
C SER A 123 -1.02 -4.12 -3.01
N HIS A 124 -1.78 -4.20 -4.09
CA HIS A 124 -1.37 -4.95 -5.30
C HIS A 124 -0.15 -4.31 -5.95
N TYR A 125 -0.11 -2.98 -6.06
CA TYR A 125 1.07 -2.28 -6.59
C TYR A 125 2.28 -2.40 -5.67
N ALA A 126 2.08 -2.41 -4.34
CA ALA A 126 3.16 -2.75 -3.41
C ALA A 126 3.70 -4.15 -3.67
N GLY A 127 2.82 -5.13 -3.90
CA GLY A 127 3.19 -6.48 -4.28
C GLY A 127 3.98 -6.56 -5.59
N GLN A 128 3.59 -5.78 -6.60
CA GLN A 128 4.30 -5.71 -7.87
C GLN A 128 5.74 -5.16 -7.71
N ILE A 129 5.96 -4.15 -6.85
CA ILE A 129 7.31 -3.68 -6.49
C ILE A 129 8.05 -4.78 -5.74
N GLY A 130 7.40 -5.41 -4.75
CA GLY A 130 7.96 -6.50 -3.96
C GLY A 130 8.44 -7.67 -4.80
N ARG A 131 7.76 -7.99 -5.92
CA ARG A 131 8.19 -9.03 -6.86
C ARG A 131 9.62 -8.79 -7.33
N TYR A 132 9.96 -7.57 -7.76
CA TYR A 132 11.33 -7.26 -8.21
C TYR A 132 12.34 -7.51 -7.10
N TRP A 133 12.03 -7.16 -5.85
CA TRP A 133 12.93 -7.40 -4.73
C TRP A 133 13.09 -8.88 -4.41
N PHE A 134 12.01 -9.66 -4.35
CA PHE A 134 12.11 -11.10 -4.09
C PHE A 134 12.87 -11.84 -5.19
N GLU A 135 12.59 -11.53 -6.46
CA GLU A 135 13.29 -12.13 -7.59
C GLU A 135 14.79 -11.78 -7.59
N HIS A 136 15.11 -10.49 -7.37
CA HIS A 136 16.49 -10.01 -7.42
C HIS A 136 17.31 -10.36 -6.16
N LEU A 137 16.74 -10.15 -4.97
CA LEU A 137 17.48 -10.31 -3.71
C LEU A 137 17.42 -11.72 -3.14
N ALA A 138 16.32 -12.44 -3.35
CA ALA A 138 16.13 -13.77 -2.78
C ALA A 138 16.17 -14.91 -3.81
N GLY A 139 16.28 -14.61 -5.10
CA GLY A 139 16.21 -15.62 -6.16
C GLY A 139 14.92 -16.44 -6.10
N LEU A 140 13.81 -15.80 -5.66
CA LEU A 140 12.52 -16.45 -5.43
C LEU A 140 11.55 -16.09 -6.55
N PRO A 141 11.06 -17.05 -7.34
CA PRO A 141 10.03 -16.80 -8.35
C PRO A 141 8.75 -16.26 -7.71
N VAL A 142 8.21 -15.16 -8.26
CA VAL A 142 7.03 -14.49 -7.71
C VAL A 142 5.98 -14.23 -8.78
N SER A 143 4.73 -14.61 -8.51
CA SER A 143 3.57 -14.09 -9.23
C SER A 143 2.80 -13.09 -8.34
N VAL A 144 2.26 -12.05 -8.96
CA VAL A 144 1.42 -11.05 -8.27
C VAL A 144 0.04 -11.08 -8.90
N GLU A 145 -0.95 -11.39 -8.10
CA GLU A 145 -2.30 -11.66 -8.56
C GLU A 145 -3.28 -10.63 -7.98
N VAL A 146 -4.21 -10.19 -8.81
CA VAL A 146 -5.37 -9.42 -8.34
C VAL A 146 -6.27 -10.37 -7.55
N ALA A 147 -6.50 -10.05 -6.28
CA ALA A 147 -7.17 -10.96 -5.36
C ALA A 147 -8.60 -11.33 -5.79
N SER A 148 -9.35 -10.38 -6.37
CA SER A 148 -10.70 -10.62 -6.90
C SER A 148 -10.73 -11.65 -8.02
N GLU A 149 -9.67 -11.71 -8.84
CA GLU A 149 -9.58 -12.66 -9.96
C GLU A 149 -9.03 -14.02 -9.52
N TYR A 150 -8.01 -14.00 -8.66
CA TYR A 150 -7.36 -15.22 -8.19
C TYR A 150 -8.31 -16.16 -7.45
N ARG A 151 -9.22 -15.62 -6.64
CA ARG A 151 -10.17 -16.42 -5.83
C ARG A 151 -11.09 -17.34 -6.62
N TYR A 152 -11.28 -17.04 -7.91
CA TYR A 152 -12.15 -17.80 -8.82
C TYR A 152 -11.39 -18.65 -9.83
N ARG A 153 -10.09 -18.47 -9.94
CA ARG A 153 -9.22 -19.24 -10.84
C ARG A 153 -8.89 -20.62 -10.27
N HIS A 154 -8.46 -21.51 -11.16
CA HIS A 154 -7.80 -22.77 -10.83
C HIS A 154 -6.29 -22.64 -11.18
N PRO A 155 -5.50 -21.93 -10.37
CA PRO A 155 -4.11 -21.69 -10.68
C PRO A 155 -3.30 -22.98 -10.50
N ALA A 156 -2.36 -23.23 -11.39
CA ALA A 156 -1.36 -24.27 -11.21
C ALA A 156 -0.24 -23.71 -10.31
N HIS A 157 0.02 -24.38 -9.20
CA HIS A 157 1.09 -24.03 -8.28
C HIS A 157 2.09 -25.20 -8.16
N GLU A 158 3.35 -24.84 -8.01
CA GLU A 158 4.35 -25.80 -7.60
C GLU A 158 4.15 -26.20 -6.13
N LYS A 159 4.42 -27.47 -5.82
CA LYS A 159 4.36 -27.94 -4.44
C LYS A 159 5.40 -27.20 -3.58
N GLY A 160 5.00 -26.82 -2.36
CA GLY A 160 5.89 -26.11 -1.44
C GLY A 160 5.93 -24.59 -1.61
N GLY A 161 5.02 -24.02 -2.38
CA GLY A 161 4.88 -22.56 -2.50
C GLY A 161 4.26 -21.91 -1.27
N ALA A 162 4.30 -20.57 -1.24
CA ALA A 162 3.64 -19.74 -0.23
C ALA A 162 2.78 -18.65 -0.88
N ALA A 163 1.71 -18.24 -0.20
CA ALA A 163 0.84 -17.13 -0.56
C ALA A 163 1.02 -15.98 0.41
N LEU A 164 1.32 -14.80 -0.09
CA LEU A 164 1.50 -13.57 0.67
C LEU A 164 0.30 -12.65 0.45
N ALA A 165 -0.60 -12.58 1.41
CA ALA A 165 -1.77 -11.70 1.39
C ALA A 165 -1.42 -10.34 1.96
N ILE A 166 -1.57 -9.26 1.17
CA ILE A 166 -1.27 -7.89 1.59
C ILE A 166 -2.57 -7.11 1.71
N SER A 167 -2.84 -6.57 2.91
CA SER A 167 -4.03 -5.75 3.16
C SER A 167 -3.78 -4.80 4.33
N GLN A 168 -4.03 -3.50 4.14
CA GLN A 168 -3.92 -2.52 5.22
C GLN A 168 -4.88 -2.87 6.37
N SER A 169 -6.16 -3.06 6.08
CA SER A 169 -7.17 -3.38 7.09
C SER A 169 -7.13 -4.84 7.56
N GLY A 170 -6.59 -5.75 6.74
CA GLY A 170 -6.69 -7.18 6.94
C GLY A 170 -8.12 -7.73 6.87
N GLU A 171 -9.06 -6.93 6.35
CA GLU A 171 -10.48 -7.25 6.21
C GLU A 171 -10.98 -7.19 4.76
N SER A 172 -10.12 -6.88 3.79
CA SER A 172 -10.47 -6.88 2.36
C SER A 172 -10.97 -8.26 1.96
N LEU A 173 -12.26 -8.35 1.59
CA LEU A 173 -12.92 -9.64 1.35
C LEU A 173 -12.21 -10.46 0.28
N ASP A 174 -11.90 -9.85 -0.87
CA ASP A 174 -11.25 -10.56 -1.97
C ASP A 174 -9.88 -11.10 -1.58
N THR A 175 -9.07 -10.29 -0.86
CA THR A 175 -7.75 -10.73 -0.39
C THR A 175 -7.84 -11.88 0.60
N LEU A 176 -8.79 -11.83 1.53
CA LEU A 176 -9.05 -12.90 2.47
C LEU A 176 -9.49 -14.19 1.76
N MET A 177 -10.44 -14.07 0.82
CA MET A 177 -10.94 -15.24 0.11
C MET A 177 -9.89 -15.85 -0.82
N ALA A 178 -9.05 -15.01 -1.45
CA ALA A 178 -7.90 -15.45 -2.23
C ALA A 178 -6.87 -16.20 -1.36
N MET A 179 -6.57 -15.69 -0.16
CA MET A 179 -5.70 -16.37 0.81
C MET A 179 -6.27 -17.72 1.23
N ARG A 180 -7.57 -17.77 1.59
CA ARG A 180 -8.26 -19.03 1.94
C ARG A 180 -8.24 -20.03 0.78
N HIS A 181 -8.37 -19.54 -0.47
CA HIS A 181 -8.28 -20.38 -1.67
C HIS A 181 -6.87 -20.95 -1.83
N ALA A 182 -5.83 -20.12 -1.71
CA ALA A 182 -4.43 -20.54 -1.76
C ALA A 182 -4.10 -21.58 -0.68
N SER A 183 -4.58 -21.39 0.55
CA SER A 183 -4.42 -22.35 1.65
C SER A 183 -5.08 -23.70 1.35
N LYS A 184 -6.26 -23.71 0.73
CA LYS A 184 -6.93 -24.95 0.27
C LYS A 184 -6.13 -25.67 -0.81
N LEU A 185 -5.34 -24.96 -1.61
CA LEU A 185 -4.44 -25.53 -2.60
C LEU A 185 -3.10 -25.99 -2.01
N GLY A 186 -2.91 -25.87 -0.69
CA GLY A 186 -1.74 -26.35 0.04
C GLY A 186 -0.58 -25.36 0.13
N LEU A 187 -0.79 -24.08 -0.19
CA LEU A 187 0.23 -23.07 0.01
C LEU A 187 0.24 -22.60 1.47
N LYS A 188 1.44 -22.32 2.01
CA LYS A 188 1.59 -21.63 3.29
C LYS A 188 1.07 -20.20 3.16
N SER A 189 0.29 -19.71 4.10
CA SER A 189 -0.27 -18.37 4.08
C SER A 189 0.51 -17.41 4.98
N VAL A 190 0.82 -16.23 4.43
CA VAL A 190 1.47 -15.12 5.15
C VAL A 190 0.62 -13.88 4.98
N GLY A 191 0.29 -13.20 6.07
CA GLY A 191 -0.44 -11.93 6.05
C GLY A 191 0.49 -10.74 6.31
N ILE A 192 0.54 -9.75 5.43
CA ILE A 192 1.08 -8.40 5.72
C ILE A 192 -0.12 -7.51 6.01
N VAL A 193 -0.28 -7.11 7.27
CA VAL A 193 -1.45 -6.35 7.73
C VAL A 193 -1.06 -5.24 8.70
N ASN A 194 -1.87 -4.18 8.75
CA ASN A 194 -1.66 -3.09 9.70
C ASN A 194 -2.53 -3.24 10.97
N VAL A 195 -3.59 -4.05 10.91
CA VAL A 195 -4.50 -4.31 12.03
C VAL A 195 -4.26 -5.73 12.55
N PRO A 196 -3.59 -5.89 13.72
CA PRO A 196 -3.18 -7.21 14.22
C PRO A 196 -4.36 -8.14 14.56
N GLU A 197 -5.50 -7.57 14.92
CA GLU A 197 -6.72 -8.31 15.28
C GLU A 197 -7.59 -8.66 14.07
N SER A 198 -7.14 -8.30 12.86
CA SER A 198 -7.89 -8.53 11.63
C SER A 198 -8.03 -10.00 11.27
N THR A 199 -8.93 -10.31 10.36
CA THR A 199 -9.20 -11.68 9.97
C THR A 199 -8.06 -12.32 9.22
N ILE A 200 -7.44 -11.61 8.30
CA ILE A 200 -6.24 -12.13 7.62
C ILE A 200 -5.17 -12.45 8.67
N ALA A 201 -4.98 -11.58 9.69
CA ALA A 201 -4.03 -11.84 10.76
C ALA A 201 -4.36 -13.10 11.59
N ARG A 202 -5.64 -13.34 11.84
CA ARG A 202 -6.07 -14.52 12.64
C ARG A 202 -6.05 -15.84 11.87
N GLU A 203 -6.18 -15.79 10.54
CA GLU A 203 -6.31 -16.99 9.71
C GLU A 203 -5.02 -17.36 8.96
N ALA A 204 -4.10 -16.42 8.77
CA ALA A 204 -2.81 -16.71 8.15
C ALA A 204 -1.92 -17.57 9.06
N ASP A 205 -1.13 -18.47 8.46
CA ASP A 205 -0.15 -19.27 9.21
C ASP A 205 0.93 -18.41 9.86
N PHE A 206 1.25 -17.27 9.21
CA PHE A 206 2.23 -16.29 9.70
C PHE A 206 1.75 -14.88 9.44
N VAL A 207 2.14 -13.94 10.31
CA VAL A 207 1.76 -12.52 10.19
C VAL A 207 2.99 -11.62 10.30
N LEU A 208 3.05 -10.65 9.41
CA LEU A 208 4.00 -9.55 9.40
C LEU A 208 3.23 -8.24 9.59
N PRO A 209 3.18 -7.67 10.81
CA PRO A 209 2.47 -6.44 11.06
C PRO A 209 3.28 -5.22 10.55
N THR A 210 2.62 -4.28 9.89
CA THR A 210 3.27 -3.02 9.46
C THR A 210 3.42 -2.01 10.59
N ARG A 211 2.53 -2.06 11.60
CA ARG A 211 2.50 -1.10 12.74
C ARG A 211 2.55 0.37 12.32
N ALA A 212 1.97 0.70 11.17
CA ALA A 212 1.92 2.08 10.65
C ALA A 212 0.96 3.00 11.43
N GLY A 213 0.29 2.47 12.45
CA GLY A 213 -0.78 3.18 13.17
C GLY A 213 -2.09 3.27 12.35
N PRO A 214 -3.14 3.89 12.90
CA PRO A 214 -4.42 4.05 12.20
C PRO A 214 -4.26 4.87 10.93
N GLU A 215 -4.84 4.43 9.82
CA GLU A 215 -4.94 5.15 8.56
C GLU A 215 -6.42 5.36 8.24
N ILE A 216 -6.88 6.62 8.28
CA ILE A 216 -8.29 7.01 8.24
C ILE A 216 -8.69 7.52 6.87
N GLY A 217 -7.81 8.29 6.21
CA GLY A 217 -8.01 8.72 4.82
C GLY A 217 -8.31 7.53 3.93
N VAL A 218 -9.30 7.64 3.05
CA VAL A 218 -9.72 6.53 2.18
C VAL A 218 -8.57 6.11 1.27
N ALA A 219 -7.88 7.07 0.65
CA ALA A 219 -6.69 6.81 -0.16
C ALA A 219 -5.50 6.43 0.74
N SER A 220 -4.90 5.27 0.46
CA SER A 220 -3.77 4.76 1.25
C SER A 220 -2.48 5.53 0.98
N THR A 221 -1.73 5.86 2.02
CA THR A 221 -0.44 6.57 1.98
C THR A 221 0.62 5.86 2.80
N LYS A 222 0.61 6.04 4.13
CA LYS A 222 1.59 5.45 5.04
C LYS A 222 1.53 3.92 5.09
N ALA A 223 0.36 3.33 4.86
CA ALA A 223 0.26 1.88 4.77
C ALA A 223 1.01 1.33 3.55
N PHE A 224 1.00 2.04 2.42
CA PHE A 224 1.76 1.65 1.22
C PHE A 224 3.26 1.62 1.49
N THR A 225 3.83 2.70 2.00
CA THR A 225 5.27 2.78 2.29
C THR A 225 5.70 1.80 3.39
N ALA A 226 4.85 1.55 4.38
CA ALA A 226 5.05 0.51 5.38
C ALA A 226 5.03 -0.91 4.76
N GLN A 227 4.09 -1.20 3.85
CA GLN A 227 4.06 -2.47 3.11
C GLN A 227 5.33 -2.67 2.28
N LEU A 228 5.79 -1.63 1.57
CA LEU A 228 7.05 -1.67 0.82
C LEU A 228 8.24 -1.95 1.74
N THR A 229 8.27 -1.33 2.92
CA THR A 229 9.32 -1.55 3.93
C THR A 229 9.34 -3.01 4.40
N VAL A 230 8.18 -3.62 4.68
CA VAL A 230 8.08 -5.04 5.04
C VAL A 230 8.57 -5.93 3.89
N LEU A 231 8.11 -5.67 2.66
CA LEU A 231 8.46 -6.47 1.47
C LEU A 231 9.96 -6.44 1.20
N PHE A 232 10.59 -5.25 1.24
CA PHE A 232 12.02 -5.11 1.03
C PHE A 232 12.84 -5.78 2.15
N SER A 233 12.46 -5.57 3.42
CA SER A 233 13.12 -6.22 4.57
C SER A 233 13.01 -7.74 4.50
N LEU A 234 11.82 -8.28 4.16
CA LEU A 234 11.61 -9.73 4.02
C LEU A 234 12.43 -10.30 2.85
N ALA A 235 12.43 -9.65 1.70
CA ALA A 235 13.22 -10.08 0.53
C ALA A 235 14.73 -10.13 0.85
N THR A 236 15.26 -9.13 1.56
CA THR A 236 16.65 -9.07 1.99
C THR A 236 17.00 -10.24 2.93
N ARG A 237 16.17 -10.48 3.96
CA ARG A 237 16.39 -11.57 4.92
C ARG A 237 16.25 -12.95 4.28
N LEU A 238 15.27 -13.13 3.40
CA LEU A 238 15.13 -14.36 2.62
C LEU A 238 16.33 -14.58 1.70
N GLY A 239 16.88 -13.52 1.10
CA GLY A 239 18.08 -13.60 0.29
C GLY A 239 19.27 -14.18 1.05
N LEU A 240 19.48 -13.77 2.30
CA LEU A 240 20.49 -14.34 3.18
C LEU A 240 20.21 -15.82 3.48
N LYS A 241 18.99 -16.14 3.91
CA LYS A 241 18.62 -17.52 4.28
C LYS A 241 18.68 -18.51 3.11
N ARG A 242 18.38 -18.04 1.91
CA ARG A 242 18.46 -18.84 0.67
C ARG A 242 19.88 -18.88 0.08
N GLY A 243 20.85 -18.18 0.69
CA GLY A 243 22.23 -18.11 0.20
C GLY A 243 22.39 -17.29 -1.09
N HIS A 244 21.40 -16.47 -1.45
CA HIS A 244 21.45 -15.58 -2.62
C HIS A 244 22.18 -14.27 -2.31
N LEU A 245 22.14 -13.82 -1.05
CA LEU A 245 22.89 -12.68 -0.54
C LEU A 245 23.93 -13.14 0.50
N THR A 246 25.07 -12.46 0.51
CA THR A 246 26.06 -12.55 1.58
C THR A 246 25.67 -11.69 2.78
N ALA A 247 26.20 -11.96 3.96
CA ALA A 247 25.99 -11.14 5.15
C ALA A 247 26.40 -9.67 4.91
N ALA A 248 27.51 -9.42 4.21
CA ALA A 248 27.96 -8.07 3.89
C ALA A 248 26.97 -7.30 2.98
N GLN A 249 26.33 -7.97 2.02
CA GLN A 249 25.27 -7.35 1.20
C GLN A 249 24.03 -7.02 2.05
N VAL A 250 23.66 -7.92 2.96
CA VAL A 250 22.53 -7.68 3.89
C VAL A 250 22.81 -6.48 4.80
N ASP A 251 24.02 -6.34 5.34
CA ASP A 251 24.41 -5.18 6.16
C ASP A 251 24.28 -3.86 5.40
N ILE A 252 24.60 -3.86 4.09
CA ILE A 252 24.37 -2.69 3.21
C ILE A 252 22.86 -2.37 3.12
N TYR A 253 22.03 -3.36 2.81
CA TYR A 253 20.57 -3.14 2.68
C TYR A 253 19.92 -2.76 4.01
N GLU A 254 20.36 -3.33 5.13
CA GLU A 254 19.90 -2.91 6.45
C GLU A 254 20.32 -1.47 6.80
N THR A 255 21.49 -1.03 6.33
CA THR A 255 21.92 0.36 6.49
C THR A 255 21.04 1.31 5.68
N ILE A 256 20.70 0.94 4.43
CA ILE A 256 19.75 1.66 3.59
C ILE A 256 18.38 1.76 4.27
N LEU A 257 17.87 0.64 4.81
CA LEU A 257 16.60 0.61 5.54
C LEU A 257 16.60 1.51 6.78
N ARG A 258 17.71 1.55 7.53
CA ARG A 258 17.84 2.45 8.70
C ARG A 258 17.81 3.93 8.31
N GLY A 259 18.31 4.29 7.14
CA GLY A 259 18.26 5.64 6.58
C GLY A 259 16.92 6.05 5.98
N LEU A 260 16.05 5.07 5.69
CA LEU A 260 14.80 5.30 4.95
C LEU A 260 13.84 6.32 5.61
N PRO A 261 13.61 6.32 6.95
CA PRO A 261 12.79 7.37 7.58
C PRO A 261 13.29 8.78 7.30
N GLY A 262 14.62 8.98 7.33
CA GLY A 262 15.24 10.27 7.02
C GLY A 262 15.03 10.70 5.57
N ALA A 263 15.25 9.78 4.61
CA ALA A 263 15.04 10.06 3.18
C ALA A 263 13.57 10.42 2.88
N VAL A 264 12.63 9.71 3.50
CA VAL A 264 11.20 10.02 3.39
C VAL A 264 10.87 11.39 4.02
N GLY A 265 11.45 11.71 5.17
CA GLY A 265 11.30 13.03 5.80
C GLY A 265 11.79 14.18 4.90
N GLN A 266 12.92 14.00 4.22
CA GLN A 266 13.43 14.96 3.24
C GLN A 266 12.50 15.09 2.03
N ALA A 267 11.97 13.99 1.50
CA ALA A 267 11.00 14.03 0.41
C ALA A 267 9.71 14.77 0.81
N ILE A 268 9.24 14.64 2.05
CA ILE A 268 8.09 15.40 2.59
C ILE A 268 8.40 16.91 2.62
N SER A 269 9.64 17.33 2.87
CA SER A 269 10.00 18.75 2.91
C SER A 269 9.74 19.49 1.59
N GLN A 270 9.59 18.75 0.47
CA GLN A 270 9.22 19.30 -0.84
C GLN A 270 7.73 19.65 -0.97
N PHE A 271 6.93 19.52 0.10
CA PHE A 271 5.47 19.68 0.07
C PHE A 271 5.01 20.97 -0.64
N GLU A 272 5.63 22.10 -0.33
CA GLU A 272 5.26 23.39 -0.95
C GLU A 272 5.73 23.51 -2.42
N SER A 273 6.87 22.91 -2.80
CA SER A 273 7.35 22.95 -4.18
C SER A 273 6.41 22.23 -5.14
N VAL A 274 5.72 21.18 -4.67
CA VAL A 274 4.73 20.42 -5.44
C VAL A 274 3.49 21.25 -5.77
N ARG A 275 3.18 22.30 -5.00
CA ARG A 275 1.98 23.13 -5.16
C ARG A 275 1.88 23.78 -6.54
N THR A 276 2.98 24.23 -7.10
CA THR A 276 2.99 24.83 -8.44
C THR A 276 2.54 23.83 -9.51
N VAL A 277 3.02 22.59 -9.39
CA VAL A 277 2.65 21.50 -10.31
C VAL A 277 1.18 21.10 -10.12
N SER A 278 0.69 21.06 -8.88
CA SER A 278 -0.71 20.73 -8.60
C SER A 278 -1.67 21.79 -9.18
N GLN A 279 -1.30 23.08 -9.13
CA GLN A 279 -2.09 24.17 -9.74
C GLN A 279 -2.17 24.08 -11.24
N TYR A 280 -1.11 23.60 -11.89
CA TYR A 280 -1.12 23.29 -13.31
C TYR A 280 -2.04 22.08 -13.58
N LEU A 281 -1.81 20.99 -12.87
CA LEU A 281 -2.48 19.70 -13.10
C LEU A 281 -3.99 19.73 -12.82
N LYS A 282 -4.49 20.61 -11.94
CA LYS A 282 -5.93 20.71 -11.62
C LYS A 282 -6.81 21.01 -12.83
N ARG A 283 -6.25 21.53 -13.92
CA ARG A 283 -6.99 21.87 -15.16
C ARG A 283 -7.07 20.70 -16.12
N ALA A 284 -6.25 19.67 -15.91
CA ALA A 284 -6.22 18.50 -16.78
C ALA A 284 -7.49 17.64 -16.57
N GLU A 285 -8.02 17.11 -17.65
CA GLU A 285 -9.09 16.12 -17.64
C GLU A 285 -8.50 14.69 -17.60
N SER A 286 -7.34 14.53 -18.25
CA SER A 286 -6.60 13.27 -18.30
C SER A 286 -5.09 13.52 -18.15
N CYS A 287 -4.35 12.50 -17.75
CA CYS A 287 -2.89 12.48 -17.72
C CYS A 287 -2.35 11.05 -17.77
N LEU A 288 -1.12 10.92 -18.23
CA LEU A 288 -0.41 9.64 -18.23
C LEU A 288 0.70 9.64 -17.19
N PHE A 289 0.90 8.49 -16.54
CA PHE A 289 2.03 8.25 -15.65
C PHE A 289 2.97 7.22 -16.27
N LEU A 290 4.25 7.52 -16.31
CA LEU A 290 5.27 6.65 -16.86
C LEU A 290 6.31 6.27 -15.82
N GLY A 291 6.71 5.01 -15.83
CA GLY A 291 7.81 4.49 -15.03
C GLY A 291 8.44 3.28 -15.69
N ARG A 292 9.61 2.85 -15.20
CA ARG A 292 10.29 1.66 -15.70
C ARG A 292 10.94 0.87 -14.58
N GLY A 293 11.07 -0.45 -14.73
CA GLY A 293 11.60 -1.31 -13.68
C GLY A 293 10.77 -1.19 -12.39
N LEU A 294 11.42 -0.94 -11.26
CA LEU A 294 10.78 -0.72 -9.95
C LEU A 294 9.80 0.45 -9.96
N LEU A 295 10.00 1.46 -10.81
CA LEU A 295 9.15 2.65 -10.89
C LEU A 295 7.91 2.46 -11.78
N TYR A 296 7.81 1.37 -12.55
CA TYR A 296 6.59 1.08 -13.31
C TYR A 296 5.39 0.81 -12.38
N PRO A 297 5.45 -0.12 -11.42
CA PRO A 297 4.33 -0.29 -10.51
C PRO A 297 4.05 0.96 -9.65
N LEU A 298 5.07 1.76 -9.34
CA LEU A 298 4.88 3.03 -8.66
C LEU A 298 4.11 4.04 -9.53
N SER A 299 4.33 4.06 -10.86
CA SER A 299 3.55 4.90 -11.76
C SER A 299 2.06 4.52 -11.80
N LEU A 300 1.75 3.22 -11.66
CA LEU A 300 0.38 2.74 -11.53
C LEU A 300 -0.27 3.21 -10.22
N GLU A 301 0.47 3.14 -9.12
CA GLU A 301 0.02 3.63 -7.81
C GLU A 301 -0.18 5.15 -7.80
N ALA A 302 0.75 5.91 -8.37
CA ALA A 302 0.63 7.36 -8.48
C ALA A 302 -0.59 7.78 -9.32
N ALA A 303 -0.84 7.11 -10.44
CA ALA A 303 -2.04 7.30 -11.25
C ALA A 303 -3.31 6.94 -10.46
N LEU A 304 -3.30 5.86 -9.67
CA LEU A 304 -4.41 5.48 -8.81
C LEU A 304 -4.71 6.58 -7.78
N LYS A 305 -3.69 7.08 -7.07
CA LYS A 305 -3.86 8.16 -6.08
C LYS A 305 -4.45 9.42 -6.70
N LEU A 306 -3.94 9.83 -7.86
CA LEU A 306 -4.47 11.02 -8.52
C LEU A 306 -5.93 10.86 -8.94
N LYS A 307 -6.30 9.73 -9.56
CA LYS A 307 -7.70 9.51 -9.99
C LYS A 307 -8.68 9.38 -8.83
N GLU A 308 -8.29 8.71 -7.75
CA GLU A 308 -9.14 8.54 -6.55
C GLU A 308 -9.50 9.87 -5.91
N LEU A 309 -8.55 10.79 -5.81
CA LEU A 309 -8.66 12.02 -5.05
C LEU A 309 -9.16 13.19 -5.90
N SER A 310 -8.64 13.34 -7.12
CA SER A 310 -8.89 14.50 -7.98
C SER A 310 -9.95 14.25 -9.06
N TYR A 311 -10.29 12.99 -9.30
CA TYR A 311 -11.16 12.53 -10.39
C TYR A 311 -10.64 12.83 -11.80
N ILE A 312 -9.36 13.17 -11.94
CA ILE A 312 -8.67 13.24 -13.23
C ILE A 312 -8.51 11.81 -13.76
N HIS A 313 -8.80 11.59 -15.03
CA HIS A 313 -8.55 10.29 -15.65
C HIS A 313 -7.04 10.08 -15.79
N ALA A 314 -6.46 9.34 -14.86
CA ALA A 314 -5.02 9.08 -14.81
C ALA A 314 -4.72 7.61 -15.07
N GLU A 315 -3.80 7.33 -15.99
CA GLU A 315 -3.38 5.96 -16.30
C GLU A 315 -1.86 5.83 -16.20
N GLY A 316 -1.40 4.70 -15.65
CA GLY A 316 0.02 4.38 -15.56
C GLY A 316 0.43 3.34 -16.59
N PHE A 317 1.63 3.52 -17.18
CA PHE A 317 2.18 2.60 -18.17
C PHE A 317 3.67 2.35 -17.91
N ALA A 318 4.14 1.18 -18.30
CA ALA A 318 5.57 0.98 -18.49
C ALA A 318 6.03 1.90 -19.64
N ALA A 319 7.04 2.74 -19.42
CA ALA A 319 7.48 3.71 -20.41
C ALA A 319 7.81 3.07 -21.78
N GLY A 320 8.30 1.81 -21.78
CA GLY A 320 8.56 1.06 -23.00
C GLY A 320 7.29 0.68 -23.78
N GLU A 321 6.14 0.55 -23.10
CA GLU A 321 4.87 0.20 -23.72
C GLU A 321 4.14 1.41 -24.33
N MET A 322 4.63 2.63 -24.11
CA MET A 322 4.00 3.84 -24.64
C MET A 322 3.78 3.75 -26.15
N LYS A 323 4.72 3.16 -26.89
CA LYS A 323 4.65 3.00 -28.36
C LYS A 323 3.62 1.98 -28.84
N HIS A 324 3.12 1.12 -27.94
CA HIS A 324 2.21 0.02 -28.26
C HIS A 324 0.73 0.39 -28.04
N GLY A 325 0.39 1.67 -28.10
CA GLY A 325 -0.97 2.17 -27.99
C GLY A 325 -1.07 3.53 -27.29
N PRO A 326 -0.60 3.69 -26.06
CA PRO A 326 -0.77 4.91 -25.27
C PRO A 326 -0.27 6.21 -25.94
N ILE A 327 0.72 6.11 -26.81
CA ILE A 327 1.25 7.26 -27.57
C ILE A 327 0.18 7.94 -28.45
N ALA A 328 -0.86 7.19 -28.83
CA ALA A 328 -1.99 7.74 -29.62
C ALA A 328 -2.86 8.72 -28.83
N LEU A 329 -2.75 8.72 -27.50
CA LEU A 329 -3.47 9.63 -26.60
C LEU A 329 -2.73 10.97 -26.43
N ILE A 330 -1.48 11.07 -26.90
CA ILE A 330 -0.68 12.26 -26.72
C ILE A 330 -1.13 13.33 -27.72
N GLU A 331 -1.54 14.46 -27.17
CA GLU A 331 -1.91 15.68 -27.88
C GLU A 331 -1.24 16.89 -27.20
N ASP A 332 -1.29 18.06 -27.85
CA ASP A 332 -0.68 19.28 -27.32
C ASP A 332 -1.20 19.61 -25.91
N GLY A 333 -0.27 19.68 -24.96
CA GLY A 333 -0.55 20.02 -23.57
C GLY A 333 -1.04 18.87 -22.69
N LEU A 334 -1.10 17.62 -23.20
CA LEU A 334 -1.40 16.47 -22.35
C LEU A 334 -0.31 16.29 -21.27
N PRO A 335 -0.65 16.31 -19.96
CA PRO A 335 0.33 16.04 -18.92
C PRO A 335 0.83 14.60 -18.97
N VAL A 336 2.13 14.42 -19.09
CA VAL A 336 2.81 13.12 -18.95
C VAL A 336 3.74 13.21 -17.77
N ILE A 337 3.37 12.53 -16.68
CA ILE A 337 4.10 12.51 -15.41
C ILE A 337 5.03 11.31 -15.42
N CYS A 338 6.32 11.53 -15.25
CA CYS A 338 7.31 10.45 -15.21
C CYS A 338 7.97 10.35 -13.84
N LEU A 339 8.02 9.12 -13.32
CA LEU A 339 8.82 8.77 -12.16
C LEU A 339 10.20 8.31 -12.65
N LEU A 340 11.26 8.97 -12.19
CA LEU A 340 12.62 8.74 -12.70
C LEU A 340 13.64 8.79 -11.56
N ASP A 341 14.51 7.80 -11.51
CA ASP A 341 15.71 7.77 -10.68
C ASP A 341 16.96 7.51 -11.54
N ASP A 342 18.14 7.65 -10.96
CA ASP A 342 19.38 7.40 -11.69
C ASP A 342 19.81 5.94 -11.60
N HIS A 343 19.28 5.12 -12.51
CA HIS A 343 19.62 3.71 -12.64
C HIS A 343 19.81 3.32 -14.13
N GLU A 344 20.15 2.07 -14.39
CA GLU A 344 20.51 1.57 -15.75
C GLU A 344 19.44 1.80 -16.83
N LEU A 345 18.15 1.89 -16.45
CA LEU A 345 17.03 2.10 -17.37
C LEU A 345 16.67 3.59 -17.56
N SER A 346 17.30 4.52 -16.82
CA SER A 346 16.97 5.95 -16.87
C SER A 346 17.11 6.53 -18.28
N THR A 347 18.20 6.24 -18.98
CA THR A 347 18.44 6.69 -20.36
C THR A 347 17.34 6.23 -21.32
N LYS A 348 16.84 4.99 -21.15
CA LYS A 348 15.74 4.47 -21.98
C LYS A 348 14.42 5.17 -21.68
N THR A 349 14.18 5.49 -20.41
CA THR A 349 12.98 6.23 -19.96
C THR A 349 13.02 7.65 -20.53
N ILE A 350 14.16 8.35 -20.43
CA ILE A 350 14.35 9.68 -21.00
C ILE A 350 14.10 9.70 -22.53
N SER A 351 14.57 8.67 -23.24
CA SER A 351 14.28 8.54 -24.67
C SER A 351 12.78 8.44 -24.96
N ASN A 352 12.03 7.69 -24.14
CA ASN A 352 10.58 7.62 -24.29
C ASN A 352 9.90 8.96 -23.97
N LEU A 353 10.39 9.71 -22.98
CA LEU A 353 9.87 11.05 -22.67
C LEU A 353 10.07 12.04 -23.82
N LYS A 354 11.27 12.04 -24.47
CA LYS A 354 11.53 12.86 -25.66
C LYS A 354 10.57 12.57 -26.80
N GLU A 355 10.17 11.33 -26.95
CA GLU A 355 9.17 10.95 -27.96
C GLU A 355 7.75 11.44 -27.63
N ALA A 356 7.40 11.52 -26.35
CA ALA A 356 6.14 12.10 -25.89
C ALA A 356 6.15 13.62 -26.06
N GLU A 357 7.23 14.28 -25.64
CA GLU A 357 7.45 15.73 -25.76
C GLU A 357 7.38 16.18 -27.21
N ALA A 358 8.05 15.46 -28.13
CA ALA A 358 8.01 15.74 -29.58
C ALA A 358 6.61 15.66 -30.21
N ARG A 359 5.62 15.14 -29.49
CA ARG A 359 4.19 15.06 -29.88
C ARG A 359 3.31 16.06 -29.14
N GLY A 360 3.91 16.98 -28.40
CA GLY A 360 3.20 18.03 -27.68
C GLY A 360 2.85 17.71 -26.23
N ALA A 361 3.31 16.60 -25.66
CA ALA A 361 3.09 16.31 -24.25
C ALA A 361 3.78 17.32 -23.34
N ASP A 362 3.10 17.73 -22.28
CA ASP A 362 3.70 18.51 -21.20
C ASP A 362 4.35 17.57 -20.19
N ILE A 363 5.66 17.48 -20.23
CA ILE A 363 6.42 16.57 -19.37
C ILE A 363 6.51 17.13 -17.95
N ILE A 364 6.04 16.34 -16.98
CA ILE A 364 6.16 16.59 -15.55
C ILE A 364 7.08 15.52 -14.97
N LEU A 365 8.20 15.93 -14.40
CA LEU A 365 9.18 15.01 -13.86
C LEU A 365 9.06 14.94 -12.34
N ILE A 366 8.94 13.73 -11.79
CA ILE A 366 9.12 13.43 -10.37
C ILE A 366 10.37 12.58 -10.27
N SER A 367 11.46 13.12 -9.75
CA SER A 367 12.76 12.44 -9.87
C SER A 367 13.72 12.74 -8.73
N THR A 368 14.79 11.94 -8.68
CA THR A 368 15.99 12.25 -7.91
C THR A 368 16.81 13.33 -8.61
N GLN A 369 17.69 14.04 -7.88
CA GLN A 369 18.52 15.13 -8.39
C GLN A 369 19.37 14.71 -9.60
N SER A 370 20.15 13.64 -9.47
CA SER A 370 21.02 13.13 -10.55
C SER A 370 20.26 12.69 -11.79
N ALA A 371 19.00 12.29 -11.64
CA ALA A 371 18.15 11.94 -12.79
C ALA A 371 17.56 13.19 -13.46
N ALA A 372 17.16 14.21 -12.67
CA ALA A 372 16.65 15.49 -13.19
C ALA A 372 17.68 16.18 -14.07
N GLU A 373 18.95 16.21 -13.68
CA GLU A 373 20.04 16.84 -14.43
C GLU A 373 20.23 16.28 -15.86
N LYS A 374 19.65 15.12 -16.15
CA LYS A 374 19.69 14.47 -17.48
C LYS A 374 18.51 14.84 -18.39
N VAL A 375 17.54 15.63 -17.85
CA VAL A 375 16.30 15.99 -18.55
C VAL A 375 16.21 17.51 -18.63
N ASP A 376 16.40 18.07 -19.80
CA ASP A 376 16.42 19.52 -20.06
C ASP A 376 15.14 20.06 -20.73
N PHE A 377 14.13 19.20 -20.91
CA PHE A 377 12.89 19.49 -21.63
C PHE A 377 11.63 19.31 -20.77
N ALA A 378 11.77 19.06 -19.48
CA ALA A 378 10.62 18.97 -18.57
C ALA A 378 9.97 20.34 -18.39
N LYS A 379 8.64 20.40 -18.50
CA LYS A 379 7.87 21.62 -18.26
C LYS A 379 7.75 21.94 -16.78
N HIS A 380 7.66 20.92 -15.95
CA HIS A 380 7.61 21.01 -14.50
C HIS A 380 8.45 19.88 -13.88
N GLU A 381 9.06 20.19 -12.74
CA GLU A 381 9.90 19.25 -12.03
C GLU A 381 9.57 19.25 -10.53
N ILE A 382 9.56 18.05 -9.96
CA ILE A 382 9.52 17.79 -8.52
C ILE A 382 10.75 16.95 -8.22
N VAL A 383 11.76 17.57 -7.65
CA VAL A 383 13.08 16.96 -7.47
C VAL A 383 13.31 16.67 -5.99
N ILE A 384 13.70 15.45 -5.67
CA ILE A 384 14.12 15.01 -4.33
C ILE A 384 15.62 14.73 -4.32
N GLU A 385 16.22 14.67 -3.13
CA GLU A 385 17.61 14.26 -2.98
C GLU A 385 17.84 12.83 -3.51
N ASP A 386 19.07 12.56 -3.94
CA ASP A 386 19.43 11.24 -4.41
C ASP A 386 19.29 10.18 -3.33
N CYS A 387 18.73 9.06 -3.68
CA CYS A 387 18.62 7.89 -2.82
C CYS A 387 19.09 6.63 -3.56
N ASN A 388 19.33 5.55 -2.80
CA ASN A 388 19.67 4.30 -3.44
C ASN A 388 18.51 3.82 -4.34
N PRO A 389 18.76 3.48 -5.62
CA PRO A 389 17.70 3.07 -6.56
C PRO A 389 16.85 1.89 -6.07
N VAL A 390 17.39 1.02 -5.22
CA VAL A 390 16.63 -0.13 -4.69
C VAL A 390 15.45 0.29 -3.81
N ILE A 391 15.53 1.48 -3.14
CA ILE A 391 14.47 2.02 -2.30
C ILE A 391 13.77 3.23 -2.93
N SER A 392 14.17 3.64 -4.14
CA SER A 392 13.56 4.78 -4.83
C SER A 392 12.04 4.72 -4.94
N PRO A 393 11.39 3.53 -5.09
CA PRO A 393 9.94 3.47 -5.09
C PRO A 393 9.29 3.94 -3.78
N VAL A 394 9.95 3.75 -2.64
CA VAL A 394 9.43 4.21 -1.34
C VAL A 394 9.54 5.73 -1.23
N VAL A 395 10.68 6.28 -1.64
CA VAL A 395 10.96 7.72 -1.49
C VAL A 395 10.18 8.54 -2.54
N LEU A 396 10.15 8.10 -3.81
CA LEU A 396 9.40 8.77 -4.89
C LEU A 396 7.88 8.63 -4.76
N ALA A 397 7.38 7.70 -3.94
CA ALA A 397 5.96 7.65 -3.60
C ALA A 397 5.49 8.91 -2.88
N ILE A 398 6.37 9.55 -2.09
CA ILE A 398 6.04 10.71 -1.28
C ILE A 398 5.62 11.91 -2.15
N PRO A 399 6.46 12.42 -3.08
CA PRO A 399 6.04 13.54 -3.93
C PRO A 399 4.85 13.18 -4.83
N ALA A 400 4.69 11.92 -5.24
CA ALA A 400 3.51 11.48 -5.99
C ALA A 400 2.22 11.56 -5.14
N GLN A 401 2.26 11.16 -3.87
CA GLN A 401 1.15 11.29 -2.93
C GLN A 401 0.83 12.76 -2.63
N ILE A 402 1.85 13.59 -2.42
CA ILE A 402 1.69 15.03 -2.20
C ILE A 402 1.05 15.70 -3.42
N LEU A 403 1.47 15.33 -4.64
CA LEU A 403 0.90 15.85 -5.88
C LEU A 403 -0.59 15.50 -6.00
N ALA A 404 -0.97 14.26 -5.75
CA ALA A 404 -2.35 13.82 -5.76
C ALA A 404 -3.20 14.56 -4.70
N TYR A 405 -2.68 14.68 -3.47
CA TYR A 405 -3.31 15.41 -2.37
C TYR A 405 -3.53 16.89 -2.73
N LEU A 406 -2.48 17.60 -3.12
CA LEU A 406 -2.58 19.03 -3.44
C LEU A 406 -3.47 19.30 -4.65
N THR A 407 -3.42 18.43 -5.67
CA THR A 407 -4.31 18.55 -6.85
C THR A 407 -5.77 18.40 -6.44
N ALA A 408 -6.10 17.48 -5.54
CA ALA A 408 -7.43 17.30 -4.99
C ALA A 408 -7.89 18.52 -4.18
N VAL A 409 -7.02 19.06 -3.33
CA VAL A 409 -7.28 20.30 -2.57
C VAL A 409 -7.57 21.48 -3.50
N GLU A 410 -6.75 21.65 -4.56
CA GLU A 410 -6.92 22.71 -5.56
C GLU A 410 -8.20 22.55 -6.40
N LYS A 411 -8.67 21.32 -6.58
CA LYS A 411 -9.97 21.02 -7.26
C LYS A 411 -11.16 21.14 -6.31
N GLY A 412 -10.94 21.23 -5.00
CA GLY A 412 -11.99 21.30 -3.99
C GLY A 412 -12.74 19.98 -3.78
N THR A 413 -12.11 18.84 -4.08
CA THR A 413 -12.70 17.52 -3.83
C THR A 413 -12.53 17.11 -2.36
N ASP A 414 -13.35 16.17 -1.88
CA ASP A 414 -13.18 15.61 -0.54
C ASP A 414 -11.98 14.65 -0.55
N VAL A 415 -10.90 15.04 0.14
CA VAL A 415 -9.64 14.30 0.16
C VAL A 415 -9.74 13.07 1.06
N ASP A 416 -10.38 13.21 2.22
CA ASP A 416 -10.43 12.13 3.21
C ASP A 416 -11.51 11.08 2.87
N GLN A 417 -12.59 11.52 2.21
CA GLN A 417 -13.72 10.68 1.79
C GLN A 417 -14.12 10.95 0.32
N PRO A 418 -13.27 10.55 -0.64
CA PRO A 418 -13.60 10.70 -2.04
C PRO A 418 -14.91 9.98 -2.41
N ARG A 419 -15.67 10.57 -3.35
CA ARG A 419 -16.96 10.02 -3.76
C ARG A 419 -16.85 8.56 -4.22
N ASN A 420 -17.84 7.75 -3.90
CA ASN A 420 -17.98 6.36 -4.32
C ASN A 420 -16.89 5.40 -3.82
N LEU A 421 -16.01 5.84 -2.92
CA LEU A 421 -14.97 5.02 -2.34
C LEU A 421 -15.22 4.74 -0.85
N ALA A 422 -14.68 3.63 -0.38
CA ALA A 422 -14.67 3.25 1.03
C ALA A 422 -13.25 2.83 1.44
N LYS A 423 -12.88 3.08 2.70
CA LYS A 423 -11.54 2.73 3.20
C LYS A 423 -11.23 1.23 3.11
N SER A 424 -12.23 0.38 3.31
CA SER A 424 -12.09 -1.07 3.18
C SER A 424 -13.28 -1.65 2.43
N VAL A 425 -13.00 -2.48 1.43
CA VAL A 425 -14.02 -3.21 0.65
C VAL A 425 -14.25 -4.55 1.36
N THR A 426 -15.32 -4.60 2.14
CA THR A 426 -15.70 -5.77 2.95
C THR A 426 -16.88 -6.56 2.38
N VAL A 427 -17.36 -6.15 1.21
CA VAL A 427 -18.51 -6.75 0.49
C VAL A 427 -18.13 -6.95 -0.98
N GLU A 428 -18.82 -7.89 -1.65
CA GLU A 428 -18.80 -8.04 -3.11
C GLU A 428 -19.64 -6.97 -3.79
#